data_ac07f9912ec6ef9227c15d0e099cb25a
#
_entry.id   ac07f9912ec6ef9227c15d0e099cb25a
#
_cell.length_a   1.000
_cell.length_b   1.000
_cell.length_c   1.000
_cell.angle_alpha   90.00
_cell.angle_beta   90.00
_cell.angle_gamma   90.00
#
_symmetry.space_group_name_H-M   'P 1'
#
loop_
_entity.id
_entity.type
_entity.pdbx_description
1 polymer ?
#
loop_
_entity_poly.entity_id
_entity_poly.type
_entity_poly.pdbx_seq_one_letter_code
_entity_poly.pdbx_strand_id
1 'polypeptide(L)'
;MSAYIRDAVRTVRGKARPDGGLAALRPHELIGTLVEALDQRTDGAAHRAGGLILGTVGQVGAQGANVALVSKLHAGLPEDGFAFSLNNCCASGLTAVGQASRMVQTGGPDILAGGVEMMSRVRFMADRADYYADASFPPRTRYIPVALAADRLAEDLGVTRVELDAAALTSQQRTAAAEGTPLVASRIPVNGLDREEPARASTSAESLAALEPAFAALSDPYAEALEGRRIDHRHTVGHAPPM
;
A
#
# COMPACT_ATOMS: atom_id res chain seq x y z
N MET A 1 22.10 16.69 13.02
CA MET A 1 20.95 16.65 13.99
C MET A 1 20.30 15.28 13.93
N SER A 2 19.57 14.86 14.98
CA SER A 2 18.75 13.64 14.91
C SER A 2 17.36 14.03 14.43
N ALA A 3 16.75 13.20 13.56
CA ALA A 3 15.34 13.32 13.18
C ALA A 3 14.50 12.40 14.07
N TYR A 4 13.33 12.85 14.46
CA TYR A 4 12.39 12.12 15.30
C TYR A 4 11.02 12.05 14.60
N ILE A 5 10.34 10.93 14.77
CA ILE A 5 8.92 10.81 14.40
C ILE A 5 8.12 11.34 15.60
N ARG A 6 7.38 12.42 15.39
CA ARG A 6 6.56 13.05 16.43
C ARG A 6 5.26 12.27 16.68
N ASP A 7 4.57 11.90 15.60
CA ASP A 7 3.38 11.05 15.63
C ASP A 7 3.18 10.38 14.27
N ALA A 8 2.29 9.40 14.23
CA ALA A 8 1.93 8.68 13.00
C ALA A 8 0.46 8.25 13.03
N VAL A 9 -0.24 8.50 11.95
CA VAL A 9 -1.64 8.08 11.76
C VAL A 9 -1.82 7.42 10.40
N ARG A 10 -2.86 6.61 10.27
CA ARG A 10 -3.29 6.02 9.00
C ARG A 10 -4.80 5.90 8.95
N THR A 11 -5.36 5.84 7.77
CA THR A 11 -6.74 5.43 7.59
C THR A 11 -6.91 3.94 7.89
N VAL A 12 -8.15 3.50 8.11
CA VAL A 12 -8.50 2.11 7.89
C VAL A 12 -8.25 1.74 6.43
N ARG A 13 -8.04 0.45 6.13
CA ARG A 13 -7.96 -0.04 4.75
C ARG A 13 -9.36 -0.34 4.24
N GLY A 14 -9.78 0.37 3.20
CA GLY A 14 -10.96 0.06 2.42
C GLY A 14 -10.71 -1.07 1.41
N LYS A 15 -11.76 -1.73 0.95
CA LYS A 15 -11.67 -2.65 -0.19
C LYS A 15 -11.29 -1.90 -1.46
N ALA A 16 -10.41 -2.48 -2.25
CA ALA A 16 -9.99 -1.96 -3.56
C ALA A 16 -11.06 -2.20 -4.64
N ARG A 17 -12.31 -1.87 -4.35
CA ARG A 17 -13.48 -2.08 -5.22
C ARG A 17 -14.34 -0.84 -5.24
N PRO A 18 -15.21 -0.66 -6.27
CA PRO A 18 -16.13 0.49 -6.33
C PRO A 18 -17.10 0.58 -5.15
N ASP A 19 -17.43 -0.54 -4.52
CA ASP A 19 -18.28 -0.67 -3.33
C ASP A 19 -17.53 -0.61 -1.99
N GLY A 20 -16.20 -0.37 -2.00
CA GLY A 20 -15.42 -0.21 -0.79
C GLY A 20 -15.79 1.06 -0.03
N GLY A 21 -15.75 1.03 1.30
CA GLY A 21 -16.18 2.14 2.16
C GLY A 21 -15.42 3.45 1.96
N LEU A 22 -14.22 3.40 1.38
CA LEU A 22 -13.43 4.59 1.03
C LEU A 22 -13.48 4.94 -0.46
N ALA A 23 -14.13 4.15 -1.31
CA ALA A 23 -14.09 4.32 -2.77
C ALA A 23 -14.71 5.63 -3.28
N ALA A 24 -15.65 6.23 -2.54
CA ALA A 24 -16.26 7.50 -2.87
C ALA A 24 -15.28 8.68 -2.73
N LEU A 25 -14.29 8.57 -1.86
CA LEU A 25 -13.31 9.62 -1.59
C LEU A 25 -12.24 9.69 -2.69
N ARG A 26 -11.45 10.78 -2.64
CA ARG A 26 -10.27 10.98 -3.48
C ARG A 26 -9.00 10.89 -2.63
N PRO A 27 -7.82 10.59 -3.23
CA PRO A 27 -6.57 10.47 -2.49
C PRO A 27 -6.24 11.68 -1.61
N HIS A 28 -6.41 12.89 -2.13
CA HIS A 28 -6.13 14.12 -1.40
C HIS A 28 -7.10 14.35 -0.22
N GLU A 29 -8.34 13.87 -0.30
CA GLU A 29 -9.31 13.95 0.81
C GLU A 29 -8.90 13.02 1.96
N LEU A 30 -8.38 11.82 1.64
CA LEU A 30 -7.82 10.93 2.66
C LEU A 30 -6.60 11.56 3.35
N ILE A 31 -5.72 12.18 2.58
CA ILE A 31 -4.55 12.87 3.14
C ILE A 31 -4.97 14.06 3.98
N GLY A 32 -5.94 14.86 3.54
CA GLY A 32 -6.49 15.97 4.33
C GLY A 32 -7.03 15.51 5.67
N THR A 33 -7.79 14.41 5.70
CA THR A 33 -8.28 13.82 6.96
C THR A 33 -7.15 13.40 7.89
N LEU A 34 -6.05 12.83 7.37
CA LEU A 34 -4.89 12.45 8.18
C LEU A 34 -4.10 13.66 8.68
N VAL A 35 -3.96 14.71 7.87
CA VAL A 35 -3.33 15.96 8.28
C VAL A 35 -4.10 16.59 9.44
N GLU A 36 -5.41 16.68 9.34
CA GLU A 36 -6.27 17.18 10.40
C GLU A 36 -6.14 16.37 11.69
N ALA A 37 -6.16 15.03 11.57
CA ALA A 37 -5.99 14.15 12.72
C ALA A 37 -4.61 14.31 13.39
N LEU A 38 -3.54 14.45 12.59
CA LEU A 38 -2.19 14.74 13.12
C LEU A 38 -2.13 16.10 13.79
N ASP A 39 -2.77 17.11 13.21
CA ASP A 39 -2.78 18.48 13.73
C ASP A 39 -3.41 18.53 15.12
N GLN A 40 -4.57 17.88 15.30
CA GLN A 40 -5.23 17.75 16.59
C GLN A 40 -4.38 17.00 17.62
N ARG A 41 -3.60 16.00 17.22
CA ARG A 41 -2.75 15.19 18.10
C ARG A 41 -1.40 15.85 18.42
N THR A 42 -1.02 16.86 17.67
CA THR A 42 0.30 17.49 17.75
C THR A 42 0.25 19.00 18.03
N ASP A 43 -0.86 19.51 18.57
CA ASP A 43 -1.06 20.94 18.91
C ASP A 43 -0.78 21.88 17.74
N GLY A 44 -1.34 21.59 16.58
CA GLY A 44 -1.22 22.41 15.38
C GLY A 44 0.13 22.26 14.65
N ALA A 45 0.96 21.28 14.98
CA ALA A 45 2.27 21.14 14.34
C ALA A 45 2.16 20.62 12.90
N ALA A 46 1.14 19.83 12.57
CA ALA A 46 0.97 19.33 11.21
C ALA A 46 0.70 20.47 10.21
N HIS A 47 -0.12 21.44 10.56
CA HIS A 47 -0.39 22.62 9.73
C HIS A 47 0.77 23.63 9.65
N ARG A 48 1.82 23.47 10.45
CA ARG A 48 3.05 24.28 10.38
C ARG A 48 4.19 23.56 9.65
N ALA A 49 3.96 22.34 9.15
CA ALA A 49 4.98 21.60 8.43
C ALA A 49 5.42 22.35 7.15
N GLY A 50 6.72 22.48 6.96
CA GLY A 50 7.30 23.14 5.79
C GLY A 50 7.39 22.22 4.55
N GLY A 51 6.86 21.01 4.61
CA GLY A 51 6.84 20.13 3.45
C GLY A 51 5.92 18.91 3.59
N LEU A 52 5.50 18.38 2.43
CA LEU A 52 4.73 17.14 2.31
C LEU A 52 5.37 16.22 1.27
N ILE A 53 5.74 15.01 1.67
CA ILE A 53 6.29 13.98 0.78
C ILE A 53 5.36 12.77 0.78
N LEU A 54 4.79 12.43 -0.38
CA LEU A 54 3.90 11.28 -0.51
C LEU A 54 4.44 10.24 -1.48
N GLY A 55 4.51 9.00 -1.02
CA GLY A 55 4.71 7.83 -1.86
C GLY A 55 3.40 7.40 -2.53
N THR A 56 3.43 7.15 -3.83
CA THR A 56 2.33 6.54 -4.57
C THR A 56 2.86 5.81 -5.80
N VAL A 57 2.27 4.67 -6.14
CA VAL A 57 2.70 3.84 -7.27
C VAL A 57 1.96 4.23 -8.54
N GLY A 58 0.64 4.23 -8.49
CA GLY A 58 -0.21 4.54 -9.64
C GLY A 58 -0.31 6.04 -9.89
N GLN A 59 0.73 6.66 -10.46
CA GLN A 59 0.78 8.12 -10.69
C GLN A 59 -0.03 8.54 -11.93
N VAL A 60 -1.26 8.10 -12.01
CA VAL A 60 -2.22 8.42 -13.08
C VAL A 60 -3.60 8.74 -12.53
N GLY A 61 -4.45 9.35 -13.32
CA GLY A 61 -5.82 9.67 -12.93
C GLY A 61 -5.90 10.45 -11.63
N ALA A 62 -6.64 9.95 -10.65
CA ALA A 62 -6.82 10.61 -9.35
C ALA A 62 -5.53 10.75 -8.51
N GLN A 63 -4.49 9.98 -8.82
CA GLN A 63 -3.17 10.02 -8.17
C GLN A 63 -2.09 10.61 -9.10
N GLY A 64 -2.50 11.08 -10.28
CA GLY A 64 -1.60 11.61 -11.31
C GLY A 64 -0.96 12.95 -10.96
N ALA A 65 -0.06 13.37 -11.82
CA ALA A 65 0.74 14.58 -11.68
C ALA A 65 1.50 14.59 -10.32
N ASN A 66 1.17 15.48 -9.42
CA ASN A 66 1.79 15.57 -8.10
C ASN A 66 0.70 15.51 -7.02
N VAL A 67 0.33 14.29 -6.61
CA VAL A 67 -0.70 14.08 -5.57
C VAL A 67 -0.33 14.72 -4.24
N ALA A 68 0.96 14.85 -3.92
CA ALA A 68 1.40 15.53 -2.71
C ALA A 68 1.07 17.03 -2.77
N LEU A 69 1.29 17.69 -3.92
CA LEU A 69 0.93 19.10 -4.09
C LEU A 69 -0.58 19.31 -3.95
N VAL A 70 -1.39 18.50 -4.63
CA VAL A 70 -2.86 18.60 -4.52
C VAL A 70 -3.33 18.36 -3.09
N SER A 71 -2.73 17.39 -2.39
CA SER A 71 -3.05 17.10 -0.99
C SER A 71 -2.63 18.24 -0.05
N LYS A 72 -1.46 18.83 -0.29
CA LYS A 72 -0.96 20.01 0.45
C LYS A 72 -1.94 21.18 0.37
N LEU A 73 -2.36 21.52 -0.86
CA LEU A 73 -3.30 22.61 -1.11
C LEU A 73 -4.69 22.33 -0.50
N HIS A 74 -5.17 21.10 -0.64
CA HIS A 74 -6.46 20.66 -0.10
C HIS A 74 -6.47 20.72 1.44
N ALA A 75 -5.37 20.31 2.07
CA ALA A 75 -5.23 20.30 3.52
C ALA A 75 -4.90 21.70 4.12
N GLY A 76 -4.76 22.74 3.30
CA GLY A 76 -4.43 24.09 3.79
C GLY A 76 -3.04 24.21 4.43
N LEU A 77 -2.08 23.39 4.02
CA LEU A 77 -0.69 23.49 4.48
C LEU A 77 0.00 24.74 3.93
N PRO A 78 1.09 25.24 4.57
CA PRO A 78 1.74 26.49 4.20
C PRO A 78 2.07 26.61 2.70
N GLU A 79 1.79 27.75 2.10
CA GLU A 79 1.99 27.97 0.66
C GLU A 79 3.46 27.88 0.26
N ASP A 80 4.36 28.36 1.08
CA ASP A 80 5.82 28.32 0.91
C ASP A 80 6.44 26.93 1.16
N GLY A 81 5.69 26.00 1.73
CA GLY A 81 6.13 24.63 1.93
C GLY A 81 6.26 23.88 0.61
N PHE A 82 7.26 23.01 0.50
CA PHE A 82 7.42 22.15 -0.68
C PHE A 82 6.45 20.95 -0.65
N ALA A 83 6.17 20.39 -1.83
CA ALA A 83 5.44 19.12 -1.95
C ALA A 83 5.92 18.34 -3.17
N PHE A 84 6.20 17.05 -3.00
CA PHE A 84 6.49 16.16 -4.12
C PHE A 84 6.04 14.71 -3.84
N SER A 85 5.70 14.03 -4.93
CA SER A 85 5.37 12.61 -4.93
C SER A 85 6.58 11.79 -5.39
N LEU A 86 6.71 10.58 -4.87
CA LEU A 86 7.74 9.63 -5.28
C LEU A 86 7.16 8.24 -5.50
N ASN A 87 7.84 7.46 -6.32
CA ASN A 87 7.53 6.06 -6.56
C ASN A 87 8.76 5.17 -6.29
N ASN A 88 8.61 4.25 -5.37
CA ASN A 88 9.51 3.13 -5.11
C ASN A 88 8.67 1.87 -4.89
N CYS A 89 7.71 1.63 -5.78
CA CYS A 89 6.73 0.56 -5.68
C CYS A 89 6.07 0.49 -4.29
N CYS A 90 5.88 -0.69 -3.74
CA CYS A 90 5.23 -0.89 -2.43
C CYS A 90 5.97 -0.25 -1.25
N ALA A 91 7.25 0.12 -1.41
CA ALA A 91 8.05 0.81 -0.40
C ALA A 91 7.98 2.34 -0.47
N SER A 92 7.14 2.92 -1.35
CA SER A 92 7.09 4.37 -1.59
C SER A 92 6.84 5.18 -0.32
N GLY A 93 5.89 4.79 0.53
CA GLY A 93 5.60 5.48 1.78
C GLY A 93 6.78 5.45 2.76
N LEU A 94 7.46 4.31 2.90
CA LEU A 94 8.66 4.19 3.74
C LEU A 94 9.81 5.02 3.17
N THR A 95 9.97 5.05 1.85
CA THR A 95 10.97 5.89 1.18
C THR A 95 10.70 7.38 1.43
N ALA A 96 9.44 7.81 1.41
CA ALA A 96 9.06 9.19 1.76
C ALA A 96 9.48 9.55 3.18
N VAL A 97 9.23 8.68 4.16
CA VAL A 97 9.68 8.87 5.56
C VAL A 97 11.20 8.93 5.65
N GLY A 98 11.91 8.04 4.97
CA GLY A 98 13.37 8.05 4.93
C GLY A 98 13.95 9.33 4.32
N GLN A 99 13.29 9.86 3.28
CA GLN A 99 13.68 11.11 2.63
C GLN A 99 13.46 12.31 3.56
N ALA A 100 12.27 12.39 4.19
CA ALA A 100 11.98 13.42 5.19
C ALA A 100 12.99 13.40 6.35
N SER A 101 13.32 12.22 6.87
CA SER A 101 14.32 12.06 7.92
C SER A 101 15.68 12.66 7.53
N ARG A 102 16.17 12.39 6.32
CA ARG A 102 17.45 12.94 5.82
C ARG A 102 17.40 14.46 5.71
N MET A 103 16.29 15.00 5.18
CA MET A 103 16.11 16.44 5.04
C MET A 103 16.11 17.17 6.40
N VAL A 104 15.39 16.62 7.39
CA VAL A 104 15.39 17.15 8.76
C VAL A 104 16.78 17.08 9.40
N GLN A 105 17.52 15.98 9.21
CA GLN A 105 18.89 15.83 9.73
C GLN A 105 19.86 16.88 9.19
N THR A 106 19.63 17.38 7.98
CA THR A 106 20.44 18.42 7.33
C THR A 106 19.94 19.85 7.62
N GLY A 107 19.01 20.03 8.55
CA GLY A 107 18.52 21.34 8.95
C GLY A 107 17.28 21.82 8.22
N GLY A 108 16.60 20.92 7.51
CA GLY A 108 15.29 21.21 6.88
C GLY A 108 14.18 21.39 7.92
N PRO A 109 12.99 21.85 7.48
CA PRO A 109 11.82 22.06 8.32
C PRO A 109 11.21 20.73 8.79
N ASP A 110 10.22 20.79 9.66
CA ASP A 110 9.33 19.65 9.94
C ASP A 110 8.59 19.24 8.67
N ILE A 111 8.47 17.92 8.43
CA ILE A 111 7.95 17.36 7.18
C ILE A 111 6.88 16.32 7.49
N LEU A 112 5.75 16.44 6.83
CA LEU A 112 4.77 15.37 6.74
C LEU A 112 5.21 14.37 5.65
N ALA A 113 5.28 13.09 6.00
CA ALA A 113 5.72 12.07 5.07
C ALA A 113 4.90 10.79 5.23
N GLY A 114 4.55 10.17 4.12
CA GLY A 114 3.78 8.94 4.11
C GLY A 114 3.46 8.48 2.70
N GLY A 115 2.29 7.90 2.49
CA GLY A 115 1.85 7.46 1.17
C GLY A 115 0.35 7.30 1.06
N VAL A 116 -0.13 7.26 -0.16
CA VAL A 116 -1.53 7.01 -0.50
C VAL A 116 -1.62 6.13 -1.74
N GLU A 117 -2.49 5.12 -1.67
CA GLU A 117 -2.81 4.28 -2.82
C GLU A 117 -4.30 3.93 -2.78
N MET A 118 -5.04 4.34 -3.80
CA MET A 118 -6.48 4.09 -3.92
C MET A 118 -6.78 3.20 -5.12
N MET A 119 -6.59 1.90 -4.95
CA MET A 119 -6.78 0.92 -6.02
C MET A 119 -8.26 0.74 -6.43
N SER A 120 -9.21 1.27 -5.65
CA SER A 120 -10.62 1.43 -6.07
C SER A 120 -10.80 2.45 -7.21
N ARG A 121 -9.87 3.40 -7.37
CA ARG A 121 -9.88 4.44 -8.41
C ARG A 121 -8.78 4.29 -9.44
N VAL A 122 -7.59 3.92 -9.01
CA VAL A 122 -6.42 3.71 -9.87
C VAL A 122 -6.00 2.25 -9.73
N ARG A 123 -6.38 1.44 -10.71
CA ARG A 123 -6.09 0.01 -10.71
C ARG A 123 -4.59 -0.23 -10.83
N PHE A 124 -4.15 -1.37 -10.36
CA PHE A 124 -2.77 -1.82 -10.57
C PHE A 124 -2.43 -1.82 -12.07
N MET A 125 -1.24 -1.34 -12.43
CA MET A 125 -0.77 -1.20 -13.82
C MET A 125 -1.61 -0.23 -14.68
N ALA A 126 -2.36 0.70 -14.07
CA ALA A 126 -3.18 1.67 -14.80
C ALA A 126 -2.33 2.68 -15.62
N ASP A 127 -1.05 2.83 -15.29
CA ASP A 127 -0.06 3.63 -16.02
C ASP A 127 0.33 3.02 -17.37
N ARG A 128 0.03 1.72 -17.59
CA ARG A 128 0.30 1.00 -18.85
C ARG A 128 1.76 1.16 -19.33
N ALA A 129 2.70 1.16 -18.39
CA ALA A 129 4.11 1.25 -18.75
C ALA A 129 4.51 0.09 -19.68
N ASP A 130 5.30 0.38 -20.71
CA ASP A 130 5.79 -0.61 -21.68
C ASP A 130 6.50 -1.78 -20.98
N TYR A 131 7.17 -1.49 -19.89
CA TYR A 131 7.85 -2.47 -19.03
C TYR A 131 6.99 -3.68 -18.64
N TYR A 132 5.68 -3.53 -18.54
CA TYR A 132 4.80 -4.64 -18.14
C TYR A 132 4.54 -5.68 -19.23
N ALA A 133 4.65 -5.30 -20.50
CA ALA A 133 4.21 -6.12 -21.61
C ALA A 133 5.22 -6.20 -22.77
N ASP A 134 6.25 -5.36 -22.81
CA ASP A 134 7.20 -5.34 -23.91
C ASP A 134 8.16 -6.54 -23.83
N ALA A 135 7.98 -7.49 -24.75
CA ALA A 135 8.81 -8.70 -24.86
C ALA A 135 10.26 -8.42 -25.30
N SER A 136 10.58 -7.19 -25.75
CA SER A 136 11.96 -6.83 -26.10
C SER A 136 12.89 -6.67 -24.89
N PHE A 137 12.32 -6.52 -23.67
CA PHE A 137 13.10 -6.50 -22.44
C PHE A 137 13.79 -7.87 -22.25
N PRO A 138 15.09 -7.88 -21.92
CA PRO A 138 15.79 -9.12 -21.60
C PRO A 138 15.13 -9.88 -20.43
N PRO A 139 15.19 -11.20 -20.37
CA PRO A 139 14.54 -12.00 -19.31
C PRO A 139 14.84 -11.50 -17.88
N ARG A 140 16.09 -11.09 -17.63
CA ARG A 140 16.52 -10.56 -16.33
C ARG A 140 15.77 -9.28 -15.88
N THR A 141 15.31 -8.46 -16.82
CA THR A 141 14.65 -7.17 -16.54
C THR A 141 13.17 -7.19 -16.89
N ARG A 142 12.67 -8.32 -17.40
CA ARG A 142 11.27 -8.49 -17.80
C ARG A 142 10.38 -8.51 -16.57
N TYR A 143 9.25 -7.82 -16.64
CA TYR A 143 8.27 -7.83 -15.56
C TYR A 143 7.70 -9.23 -15.32
N ILE A 144 7.59 -9.61 -14.06
CA ILE A 144 6.88 -10.80 -13.60
C ILE A 144 5.90 -10.34 -12.50
N PRO A 145 4.62 -10.71 -12.57
CA PRO A 145 3.66 -10.40 -11.51
C PRO A 145 4.15 -10.91 -10.15
N VAL A 146 3.99 -10.09 -9.13
CA VAL A 146 4.48 -10.39 -7.77
C VAL A 146 3.90 -11.70 -7.21
N ALA A 147 2.67 -12.07 -7.60
CA ALA A 147 2.06 -13.34 -7.22
C ALA A 147 2.83 -14.54 -7.77
N LEU A 148 3.27 -14.48 -9.05
CA LEU A 148 4.10 -15.54 -9.65
C LEU A 148 5.50 -15.59 -9.02
N ALA A 149 6.07 -14.44 -8.70
CA ALA A 149 7.36 -14.39 -8.00
C ALA A 149 7.25 -15.00 -6.59
N ALA A 150 6.14 -14.78 -5.90
CA ALA A 150 5.88 -15.39 -4.59
C ALA A 150 5.71 -16.91 -4.69
N ASP A 151 4.96 -17.42 -5.68
CA ASP A 151 4.80 -18.86 -5.90
C ASP A 151 6.15 -19.51 -6.24
N ARG A 152 6.94 -18.87 -7.11
CA ARG A 152 8.29 -19.35 -7.43
C ARG A 152 9.19 -19.44 -6.19
N LEU A 153 9.13 -18.41 -5.34
CA LEU A 153 9.90 -18.42 -4.10
C LEU A 153 9.44 -19.53 -3.15
N ALA A 154 8.13 -19.77 -3.06
CA ALA A 154 7.58 -20.84 -2.25
C ALA A 154 8.07 -22.23 -2.75
N GLU A 155 8.10 -22.45 -4.05
CA GLU A 155 8.66 -23.67 -4.65
C GLU A 155 10.15 -23.82 -4.36
N ASP A 156 10.95 -22.76 -4.58
CA ASP A 156 12.40 -22.76 -4.37
C ASP A 156 12.78 -23.04 -2.90
N LEU A 157 11.94 -22.64 -1.96
CA LEU A 157 12.13 -22.84 -0.52
C LEU A 157 11.42 -24.10 0.02
N GLY A 158 10.66 -24.81 -0.80
CA GLY A 158 9.86 -25.96 -0.39
C GLY A 158 8.74 -25.63 0.58
N VAL A 159 8.23 -24.37 0.55
CA VAL A 159 7.11 -23.93 1.40
C VAL A 159 5.81 -24.48 0.83
N THR A 160 5.03 -25.14 1.67
CA THR A 160 3.79 -25.78 1.27
C THR A 160 2.59 -24.82 1.34
N ARG A 161 1.51 -25.16 0.62
CA ARG A 161 0.23 -24.44 0.70
C ARG A 161 -0.29 -24.38 2.14
N VAL A 162 -0.15 -25.46 2.91
CA VAL A 162 -0.61 -25.53 4.30
C VAL A 162 0.13 -24.52 5.19
N GLU A 163 1.43 -24.34 4.98
CA GLU A 163 2.22 -23.34 5.72
C GLU A 163 1.82 -21.92 5.36
N LEU A 164 1.53 -21.65 4.08
CA LEU A 164 1.03 -20.34 3.64
C LEU A 164 -0.36 -20.04 4.21
N ASP A 165 -1.26 -21.02 4.20
CA ASP A 165 -2.59 -20.90 4.79
C ASP A 165 -2.50 -20.68 6.31
N ALA A 166 -1.61 -21.36 7.02
CA ALA A 166 -1.37 -21.16 8.44
C ALA A 166 -0.84 -19.73 8.75
N ALA A 167 0.04 -19.20 7.91
CA ALA A 167 0.51 -17.83 8.03
C ALA A 167 -0.63 -16.80 7.80
N ALA A 168 -1.48 -17.03 6.81
CA ALA A 168 -2.64 -16.20 6.53
C ALA A 168 -3.66 -16.24 7.68
N LEU A 169 -3.97 -17.42 8.21
CA LEU A 169 -4.84 -17.61 9.38
C LEU A 169 -4.31 -16.84 10.60
N THR A 170 -3.02 -17.01 10.90
CA THR A 170 -2.35 -16.31 11.99
C THR A 170 -2.46 -14.79 11.83
N SER A 171 -2.29 -14.27 10.60
CA SER A 171 -2.44 -12.85 10.31
C SER A 171 -3.85 -12.34 10.59
N GLN A 172 -4.89 -13.07 10.18
CA GLN A 172 -6.28 -12.72 10.45
C GLN A 172 -6.60 -12.74 11.95
N GLN A 173 -6.14 -13.76 12.67
CA GLN A 173 -6.30 -13.87 14.11
C GLN A 173 -5.64 -12.72 14.87
N ARG A 174 -4.40 -12.36 14.50
CA ARG A 174 -3.67 -11.22 15.10
C ARG A 174 -4.38 -9.89 14.81
N THR A 175 -4.92 -9.72 13.61
CA THR A 175 -5.69 -8.53 13.25
C THR A 175 -6.94 -8.41 14.11
N ALA A 176 -7.67 -9.50 14.30
CA ALA A 176 -8.85 -9.51 15.16
C ALA A 176 -8.49 -9.25 16.64
N ALA A 177 -7.40 -9.84 17.14
CA ALA A 177 -6.93 -9.63 18.51
C ALA A 177 -6.41 -8.21 18.77
N ALA A 178 -5.98 -7.48 17.74
CA ALA A 178 -5.52 -6.10 17.87
C ALA A 178 -6.67 -5.08 18.02
N GLU A 179 -7.89 -5.45 17.63
CA GLU A 179 -9.04 -4.55 17.73
C GLU A 179 -9.30 -4.12 19.19
N GLY A 180 -9.55 -2.82 19.38
CA GLY A 180 -9.77 -2.22 20.71
C GLY A 180 -8.52 -2.11 21.59
N THR A 181 -7.33 -2.46 21.09
CA THR A 181 -6.05 -2.31 21.80
C THR A 181 -5.27 -1.07 21.37
N PRO A 182 -4.24 -0.63 22.14
CA PRO A 182 -3.37 0.45 21.73
C PRO A 182 -2.62 0.22 20.38
N LEU A 183 -2.52 -1.01 19.89
CA LEU A 183 -1.90 -1.34 18.61
C LEU A 183 -2.61 -0.70 17.41
N VAL A 184 -3.88 -0.35 17.55
CA VAL A 184 -4.67 0.32 16.51
C VAL A 184 -4.89 1.82 16.77
N ALA A 185 -4.23 2.41 17.76
CA ALA A 185 -4.41 3.81 18.16
C ALA A 185 -4.01 4.83 17.07
N SER A 186 -3.18 4.44 16.10
CA SER A 186 -2.84 5.26 14.94
C SER A 186 -3.92 5.27 13.84
N ARG A 187 -4.92 4.41 13.96
CA ARG A 187 -5.98 4.26 12.95
C ARG A 187 -7.02 5.35 13.13
N ILE A 188 -7.28 6.09 12.06
CA ILE A 188 -8.29 7.15 12.02
C ILE A 188 -9.51 6.65 11.26
N PRO A 189 -10.71 6.72 11.84
CA PRO A 189 -11.95 6.46 11.14
C PRO A 189 -12.16 7.48 10.01
N VAL A 190 -12.63 7.03 8.85
CA VAL A 190 -12.86 7.89 7.69
C VAL A 190 -14.18 7.50 7.02
N ASN A 191 -15.03 8.48 6.73
CA ASN A 191 -16.30 8.27 6.03
C ASN A 191 -17.21 7.19 6.69
N GLY A 192 -17.22 7.16 8.03
CA GLY A 192 -18.01 6.16 8.78
C GLY A 192 -17.36 4.76 8.85
N LEU A 193 -16.25 4.55 8.18
CA LEU A 193 -15.49 3.32 8.26
C LEU A 193 -14.46 3.42 9.38
N ASP A 194 -14.58 2.58 10.41
CA ASP A 194 -13.75 2.57 11.63
C ASP A 194 -12.88 1.32 11.78
N ARG A 195 -13.06 0.33 10.89
CA ARG A 195 -12.35 -0.96 10.92
C ARG A 195 -11.83 -1.35 9.55
N GLU A 196 -10.86 -2.25 9.54
CA GLU A 196 -10.28 -2.81 8.33
C GLU A 196 -11.30 -3.65 7.56
N GLU A 197 -11.75 -3.23 6.37
CA GLU A 197 -12.68 -4.02 5.56
C GLU A 197 -12.09 -5.36 5.07
N PRO A 198 -10.76 -5.49 4.78
CA PRO A 198 -10.18 -6.77 4.40
C PRO A 198 -10.04 -7.79 5.55
N ALA A 199 -10.17 -7.33 6.80
CA ALA A 199 -10.07 -8.23 7.96
C ALA A 199 -11.26 -9.18 8.04
N ARG A 200 -10.99 -10.46 8.25
CA ARG A 200 -11.99 -11.53 8.28
C ARG A 200 -11.81 -12.37 9.54
N ALA A 201 -12.47 -11.98 10.61
CA ALA A 201 -12.40 -12.70 11.89
C ALA A 201 -12.91 -14.15 11.81
N SER A 202 -13.78 -14.47 10.83
CA SER A 202 -14.32 -15.82 10.60
C SER A 202 -13.42 -16.73 9.76
N THR A 203 -12.21 -16.30 9.41
CA THR A 203 -11.26 -17.14 8.65
C THR A 203 -10.89 -18.39 9.46
N SER A 204 -10.95 -19.55 8.81
CA SER A 204 -10.53 -20.83 9.39
C SER A 204 -9.60 -21.59 8.44
N ALA A 205 -8.90 -22.59 8.94
CA ALA A 205 -8.03 -23.43 8.13
C ALA A 205 -8.81 -24.12 7.00
N GLU A 206 -10.02 -24.61 7.28
CA GLU A 206 -10.90 -25.26 6.32
C GLU A 206 -11.33 -24.29 5.20
N SER A 207 -11.68 -23.04 5.57
CA SER A 207 -12.08 -22.03 4.61
C SER A 207 -10.94 -21.61 3.69
N LEU A 208 -9.70 -21.60 4.18
CA LEU A 208 -8.51 -21.31 3.37
C LEU A 208 -8.17 -22.49 2.45
N ALA A 209 -8.19 -23.71 2.96
CA ALA A 209 -7.91 -24.92 2.19
C ALA A 209 -8.87 -25.12 1.01
N ALA A 210 -10.12 -24.64 1.14
CA ALA A 210 -11.15 -24.72 0.10
C ALA A 210 -10.97 -23.68 -1.03
N LEU A 211 -10.04 -22.72 -0.91
CA LEU A 211 -9.81 -21.72 -1.95
C LEU A 211 -8.99 -22.30 -3.11
N GLU A 212 -9.47 -22.06 -4.32
CA GLU A 212 -8.72 -22.35 -5.52
C GLU A 212 -7.56 -21.35 -5.70
N PRO A 213 -6.45 -21.76 -6.37
CA PRO A 213 -5.35 -20.86 -6.71
C PRO A 213 -5.83 -19.68 -7.55
N ALA A 214 -5.63 -18.45 -7.05
CA ALA A 214 -6.17 -17.25 -7.69
C ALA A 214 -5.43 -16.82 -8.96
N PHE A 215 -4.19 -17.27 -9.13
CA PHE A 215 -3.28 -16.78 -10.18
C PHE A 215 -2.83 -17.88 -11.15
N ALA A 216 -3.47 -19.04 -11.15
CA ALA A 216 -3.12 -20.18 -11.99
C ALA A 216 -3.05 -19.84 -13.48
N ALA A 217 -3.93 -18.98 -13.98
CA ALA A 217 -3.97 -18.57 -15.38
C ALA A 217 -2.88 -17.56 -15.80
N LEU A 218 -2.12 -17.02 -14.83
CA LEU A 218 -1.10 -16.01 -15.15
C LEU A 218 0.24 -16.59 -15.61
N SER A 219 0.54 -17.88 -15.37
CA SER A 219 1.87 -18.43 -15.68
C SER A 219 2.15 -18.50 -17.18
N ASP A 220 1.17 -18.87 -18.00
CA ASP A 220 1.38 -19.07 -19.42
C ASP A 220 1.88 -17.81 -20.15
N PRO A 221 1.30 -16.61 -19.95
CA PRO A 221 1.79 -15.38 -20.55
C PRO A 221 3.22 -14.99 -20.12
N TYR A 222 3.68 -15.48 -18.96
CA TYR A 222 4.99 -15.16 -18.42
C TYR A 222 5.99 -16.35 -18.46
N ALA A 223 5.66 -17.44 -19.15
CA ALA A 223 6.47 -18.66 -19.18
C ALA A 223 7.92 -18.40 -19.62
N GLU A 224 8.14 -17.52 -20.60
CA GLU A 224 9.50 -17.17 -21.04
C GLU A 224 10.28 -16.40 -19.96
N ALA A 225 9.63 -15.44 -19.29
CA ALA A 225 10.24 -14.68 -18.20
C ALA A 225 10.52 -15.58 -16.97
N LEU A 226 9.82 -16.68 -16.85
CA LEU A 226 10.01 -17.72 -15.83
C LEU A 226 10.98 -18.82 -16.27
N GLU A 227 11.73 -18.61 -17.37
CA GLU A 227 12.72 -19.56 -17.90
C GLU A 227 12.12 -20.92 -18.25
N GLY A 228 10.87 -20.94 -18.73
CA GLY A 228 10.12 -22.15 -19.05
C GLY A 228 9.64 -22.95 -17.82
N ARG A 229 9.88 -22.46 -16.62
CA ARG A 229 9.36 -23.11 -15.40
C ARG A 229 7.85 -22.92 -15.33
N ARG A 230 7.15 -24.01 -15.31
CA ARG A 230 5.73 -24.02 -15.00
C ARG A 230 5.58 -23.94 -13.49
N ILE A 231 5.09 -22.81 -12.99
CA ILE A 231 4.85 -22.61 -11.56
C ILE A 231 3.60 -23.41 -11.19
N ASP A 232 3.73 -24.24 -10.19
CA ASP A 232 2.60 -24.91 -9.60
C ASP A 232 1.86 -23.92 -8.68
N HIS A 233 0.78 -23.32 -9.20
CA HIS A 233 0.00 -22.30 -8.49
C HIS A 233 -0.79 -22.79 -7.28
N ARG A 234 -0.46 -23.95 -6.74
CA ARG A 234 -1.09 -24.47 -5.51
C ARG A 234 -0.79 -23.64 -4.28
N HIS A 235 0.16 -22.71 -4.36
CA HIS A 235 0.64 -21.97 -3.20
C HIS A 235 -0.10 -20.65 -2.98
N THR A 236 -0.32 -19.86 -4.02
CA THR A 236 -0.93 -18.53 -3.87
C THR A 236 -2.43 -18.59 -4.06
N VAL A 237 -3.17 -18.56 -2.98
CA VAL A 237 -4.61 -18.31 -2.98
C VAL A 237 -4.87 -16.84 -2.69
N GLY A 238 -5.96 -16.29 -3.20
CA GLY A 238 -6.33 -14.89 -3.04
C GLY A 238 -6.67 -14.50 -1.60
N HIS A 239 -5.70 -14.63 -0.69
CA HIS A 239 -5.85 -14.17 0.70
C HIS A 239 -5.85 -12.66 0.81
N ALA A 240 -5.19 -11.98 -0.11
CA ALA A 240 -5.36 -10.56 -0.31
C ALA A 240 -6.68 -10.28 -1.05
N PRO A 241 -7.34 -9.15 -0.81
CA PRO A 241 -8.41 -8.74 -1.69
C PRO A 241 -7.87 -8.71 -3.12
N PRO A 242 -8.64 -9.14 -4.11
CA PRO A 242 -8.22 -9.05 -5.49
C PRO A 242 -7.84 -7.60 -5.77
N MET A 243 -6.61 -7.42 -6.23
CA MET A 243 -6.09 -6.13 -6.65
C MET A 243 -6.81 -5.62 -7.89
#